data_72c481add0937894b9c87df7f50a5a02
#
_entry.id   72c481add0937894b9c87df7f50a5a02
#
_cell.length_a   1.000
_cell.length_b   1.000
_cell.length_c   1.000
_cell.angle_alpha   90.00
_cell.angle_beta   90.00
_cell.angle_gamma   90.00
#
_symmetry.space_group_name_H-M   'P 1'
#
loop_
_entity.id
_entity.type
_entity.pdbx_description
1 polymer ?
#
loop_
_entity_poly.entity_id
_entity_poly.type
_entity_poly.pdbx_seq_one_letter_code
_entity_poly.pdbx_strand_id
1 'polypeptide(L)'
;MPLAWPDLLDELRRGDLLLSAPPAGPAPTGVGTDSRTIRPGMVYVAVRGAQADGHRFVGDAVRRGASAVVVESPQQSAVPEIAVRDGRRAAIVLGQAWYGHPGRRLTLLGVTGTNGKTTTTGLIRHLFNAAGSAGSIGTLGAFDGRGEVVDSTAGSLTTPGPIDLQATLADLLARGTTHVALEASSHSLDQGRLDGLRFAAAVFTNLTRDHLDYHGTMEAYLAAKLKLTTLLSLEGVEVVNLDDGAWRAMPARARRVTFGLHPAADVRATGVTLDASGSRFRLEGRFGSAEASLPLLGDFNVSNALAAVACALGLGRP
;
A
#
# COMPACT_ATOMS: atom_id res chain seq x y z
N MET A 1 -9.36 -16.10 -14.38
CA MET A 1 -8.73 -16.97 -15.39
C MET A 1 -7.32 -16.48 -15.62
N PRO A 2 -6.33 -17.34 -15.83
CA PRO A 2 -4.98 -16.86 -16.14
C PRO A 2 -5.02 -16.03 -17.43
N LEU A 3 -4.25 -14.93 -17.46
CA LEU A 3 -4.12 -14.08 -18.64
C LEU A 3 -3.46 -14.87 -19.78
N ALA A 4 -4.07 -14.87 -20.96
CA ALA A 4 -3.41 -15.37 -22.16
C ALA A 4 -2.34 -14.38 -22.64
N TRP A 5 -1.45 -14.85 -23.53
CA TRP A 5 -0.42 -13.99 -24.11
C TRP A 5 -0.95 -12.70 -24.75
N PRO A 6 -2.02 -12.72 -25.57
CA PRO A 6 -2.58 -11.49 -26.12
C PRO A 6 -3.08 -10.52 -25.06
N ASP A 7 -3.76 -11.02 -24.01
CA ASP A 7 -4.31 -10.18 -22.94
C ASP A 7 -3.19 -9.46 -22.17
N LEU A 8 -2.08 -10.16 -21.91
CA LEU A 8 -0.91 -9.58 -21.26
C LEU A 8 -0.30 -8.42 -22.10
N LEU A 9 -0.20 -8.60 -23.41
CA LEU A 9 0.28 -7.55 -24.31
C LEU A 9 -0.72 -6.39 -24.41
N ASP A 10 -2.00 -6.67 -24.40
CA ASP A 10 -3.04 -5.64 -24.44
C ASP A 10 -3.06 -4.77 -23.19
N GLU A 11 -2.82 -5.35 -22.01
CA GLU A 11 -2.65 -4.55 -20.80
C GLU A 11 -1.44 -3.61 -20.87
N LEU A 12 -0.32 -4.07 -21.41
CA LEU A 12 0.85 -3.22 -21.63
C LEU A 12 0.60 -2.11 -22.69
N ARG A 13 -0.17 -2.40 -23.74
CA ARG A 13 -0.58 -1.41 -24.75
C ARG A 13 -1.49 -0.33 -24.17
N ARG A 14 -2.51 -0.74 -23.37
CA ARG A 14 -3.42 0.21 -22.69
C ARG A 14 -2.67 1.15 -21.74
N GLY A 15 -1.59 0.65 -21.14
CA GLY A 15 -0.72 1.43 -20.26
C GLY A 15 0.27 2.34 -21.00
N ASP A 16 0.30 2.34 -22.34
CA ASP A 16 1.33 2.98 -23.19
C ASP A 16 2.75 2.52 -22.82
N LEU A 17 2.91 1.25 -22.50
CA LEU A 17 4.18 0.69 -22.04
C LEU A 17 4.86 -0.19 -23.08
N LEU A 18 4.10 -0.88 -23.93
CA LEU A 18 4.64 -1.83 -24.91
C LEU A 18 5.41 -1.13 -26.03
N LEU A 19 6.68 -1.51 -26.20
CA LEU A 19 7.51 -1.08 -27.34
C LEU A 19 7.52 -2.13 -28.44
N SER A 20 7.79 -3.38 -28.08
CA SER A 20 7.75 -4.51 -29.00
C SER A 20 7.56 -5.82 -28.26
N ALA A 21 7.01 -6.81 -28.95
CA ALA A 21 6.90 -8.19 -28.47
C ALA A 21 6.77 -9.14 -29.66
N PRO A 22 7.13 -10.43 -29.49
CA PRO A 22 6.78 -11.47 -30.45
C PRO A 22 5.26 -11.56 -30.61
N PRO A 23 4.75 -11.88 -31.81
CA PRO A 23 3.30 -11.94 -32.08
C PRO A 23 2.60 -13.05 -31.31
N ALA A 24 3.31 -14.09 -30.91
CA ALA A 24 2.82 -15.21 -30.12
C ALA A 24 3.87 -15.61 -29.09
N GLY A 25 3.41 -16.13 -27.98
CA GLY A 25 4.22 -16.65 -26.90
C GLY A 25 3.45 -17.69 -26.08
N PRO A 26 4.13 -18.38 -25.17
CA PRO A 26 3.52 -19.40 -24.33
C PRO A 26 2.47 -18.76 -23.40
N ALA A 27 1.43 -19.51 -23.05
CA ALA A 27 0.48 -19.09 -22.03
C ALA A 27 1.19 -18.96 -20.67
N PRO A 28 1.17 -17.77 -20.03
CA PRO A 28 1.82 -17.58 -18.74
C PRO A 28 1.16 -18.41 -17.64
N THR A 29 1.97 -18.90 -16.68
CA THR A 29 1.50 -19.54 -15.46
C THR A 29 1.56 -18.61 -14.25
N GLY A 30 2.15 -17.44 -14.39
CA GLY A 30 2.32 -16.42 -13.36
C GLY A 30 3.12 -15.24 -13.87
N VAL A 31 3.22 -14.21 -13.02
CA VAL A 31 4.09 -13.06 -13.22
C VAL A 31 4.92 -12.84 -11.95
N GLY A 32 6.15 -12.34 -12.08
CA GLY A 32 7.02 -12.10 -10.94
C GLY A 32 8.14 -11.12 -11.24
N THR A 33 8.63 -10.41 -10.21
CA THR A 33 9.78 -9.48 -10.29
C THR A 33 11.02 -9.99 -9.58
N ASP A 34 10.90 -11.06 -8.79
CA ASP A 34 12.04 -11.69 -8.11
C ASP A 34 12.45 -12.97 -8.85
N SER A 35 13.64 -12.97 -9.47
CA SER A 35 14.14 -14.13 -10.21
C SER A 35 14.22 -15.40 -9.37
N ARG A 36 14.39 -15.29 -8.04
CA ARG A 36 14.50 -16.41 -7.11
C ARG A 36 13.19 -17.18 -6.91
N THR A 37 12.06 -16.49 -7.10
CA THR A 37 10.70 -17.05 -6.95
C THR A 37 10.08 -17.49 -8.26
N ILE A 38 10.75 -17.27 -9.39
CA ILE A 38 10.27 -17.69 -10.70
C ILE A 38 10.17 -19.22 -10.76
N ARG A 39 9.05 -19.69 -11.31
CA ARG A 39 8.74 -21.09 -11.57
C ARG A 39 8.49 -21.32 -13.07
N PRO A 40 8.55 -22.54 -13.58
CA PRO A 40 8.31 -22.85 -14.98
C PRO A 40 6.99 -22.27 -15.51
N GLY A 41 7.09 -21.58 -16.65
CA GLY A 41 5.95 -20.94 -17.31
C GLY A 41 5.64 -19.51 -16.86
N MET A 42 6.26 -19.00 -15.78
CA MET A 42 6.05 -17.60 -15.34
C MET A 42 6.73 -16.61 -16.28
N VAL A 43 6.17 -15.40 -16.33
CA VAL A 43 6.79 -14.23 -16.95
C VAL A 43 7.60 -13.47 -15.89
N TYR A 44 8.87 -13.26 -16.16
CA TYR A 44 9.74 -12.44 -15.32
C TYR A 44 9.70 -10.98 -15.80
N VAL A 45 9.43 -10.05 -14.89
CA VAL A 45 9.46 -8.60 -15.17
C VAL A 45 10.72 -8.01 -14.55
N ALA A 46 11.66 -7.59 -15.38
CA ALA A 46 12.88 -6.94 -14.93
C ALA A 46 12.58 -5.50 -14.53
N VAL A 47 12.79 -5.17 -13.27
CA VAL A 47 12.56 -3.84 -12.70
C VAL A 47 13.88 -3.25 -12.24
N ARG A 48 14.18 -2.01 -12.61
CA ARG A 48 15.31 -1.26 -12.05
C ARG A 48 14.97 -0.83 -10.62
N GLY A 49 15.49 -1.58 -9.64
CA GLY A 49 15.36 -1.28 -8.24
C GLY A 49 16.37 -0.24 -7.76
N ALA A 50 16.20 0.26 -6.53
CA ALA A 50 17.13 1.21 -5.92
C ALA A 50 18.51 0.57 -5.61
N GLN A 51 18.53 -0.72 -5.29
CA GLN A 51 19.76 -1.44 -4.91
C GLN A 51 20.31 -2.32 -6.05
N ALA A 52 19.47 -2.80 -6.94
CA ALA A 52 19.87 -3.69 -8.02
C ALA A 52 19.00 -3.49 -9.28
N ASP A 53 19.60 -3.63 -10.44
CA ASP A 53 18.88 -3.67 -11.71
C ASP A 53 18.42 -5.10 -11.99
N GLY A 54 17.10 -5.30 -12.08
CA GLY A 54 16.47 -6.58 -12.37
C GLY A 54 16.91 -7.24 -13.68
N HIS A 55 17.37 -6.44 -14.66
CA HIS A 55 17.89 -6.95 -15.94
C HIS A 55 19.09 -7.88 -15.76
N ARG A 56 19.89 -7.68 -14.72
CA ARG A 56 21.04 -8.55 -14.39
C ARG A 56 20.61 -9.98 -14.01
N PHE A 57 19.37 -10.18 -13.65
CA PHE A 57 18.82 -11.47 -13.19
C PHE A 57 17.96 -12.17 -14.25
N VAL A 58 17.88 -11.64 -15.47
CA VAL A 58 17.14 -12.28 -16.58
C VAL A 58 17.64 -13.70 -16.83
N GLY A 59 18.97 -13.91 -16.88
CA GLY A 59 19.54 -15.25 -17.05
C GLY A 59 19.17 -16.22 -15.93
N ASP A 60 19.06 -15.74 -14.68
CA ASP A 60 18.63 -16.58 -13.54
C ASP A 60 17.16 -16.96 -13.66
N ALA A 61 16.30 -16.01 -14.03
CA ALA A 61 14.87 -16.24 -14.25
C ALA A 61 14.64 -17.28 -15.38
N VAL A 62 15.39 -17.16 -16.48
CA VAL A 62 15.33 -18.11 -17.60
C VAL A 62 15.77 -19.50 -17.17
N ARG A 63 16.88 -19.63 -16.42
CA ARG A 63 17.32 -20.92 -15.88
C ARG A 63 16.31 -21.57 -14.95
N ARG A 64 15.47 -20.79 -14.27
CA ARG A 64 14.38 -21.27 -13.41
C ARG A 64 13.10 -21.55 -14.17
N GLY A 65 13.09 -21.37 -15.49
CA GLY A 65 11.98 -21.69 -16.37
C GLY A 65 11.02 -20.56 -16.66
N ALA A 66 11.48 -19.31 -16.57
CA ALA A 66 10.67 -18.21 -17.10
C ALA A 66 10.33 -18.47 -18.57
N SER A 67 9.06 -18.33 -18.92
CA SER A 67 8.55 -18.57 -20.28
C SER A 67 8.71 -17.33 -21.18
N ALA A 68 8.83 -16.16 -20.58
CA ALA A 68 9.12 -14.89 -21.24
C ALA A 68 9.70 -13.90 -20.23
N VAL A 69 10.33 -12.83 -20.74
CA VAL A 69 10.85 -11.74 -19.91
C VAL A 69 10.34 -10.39 -20.40
N VAL A 70 10.02 -9.51 -19.47
CA VAL A 70 9.65 -8.09 -19.73
C VAL A 70 10.85 -7.24 -19.38
N VAL A 71 11.35 -6.47 -20.33
CA VAL A 71 12.63 -5.76 -20.23
C VAL A 71 12.54 -4.34 -20.82
N GLU A 72 13.33 -3.41 -20.30
CA GLU A 72 13.45 -2.05 -20.86
C GLU A 72 14.50 -1.95 -21.96
N SER A 73 15.45 -2.89 -21.99
CA SER A 73 16.49 -2.99 -23.01
C SER A 73 16.73 -4.45 -23.37
N PRO A 74 17.08 -4.75 -24.64
CA PRO A 74 17.33 -6.13 -25.10
C PRO A 74 18.37 -6.85 -24.24
N GLN A 75 18.07 -8.09 -23.85
CA GLN A 75 18.93 -8.94 -23.02
C GLN A 75 19.50 -10.13 -23.79
N GLN A 76 19.08 -10.33 -25.05
CA GLN A 76 19.42 -11.50 -25.86
C GLN A 76 19.09 -12.80 -25.15
N SER A 77 17.90 -12.85 -24.52
CA SER A 77 17.50 -14.03 -23.74
C SER A 77 17.10 -15.20 -24.64
N ALA A 78 17.18 -16.42 -24.08
CA ALA A 78 16.75 -17.63 -24.77
C ALA A 78 15.22 -17.78 -24.86
N VAL A 79 14.46 -16.89 -24.22
CA VAL A 79 12.99 -16.88 -24.23
C VAL A 79 12.47 -15.57 -24.83
N PRO A 80 11.20 -15.48 -25.24
CA PRO A 80 10.61 -14.27 -25.78
C PRO A 80 10.83 -13.04 -24.90
N GLU A 81 11.28 -11.95 -25.48
CA GLU A 81 11.44 -10.66 -24.84
C GLU A 81 10.26 -9.73 -25.18
N ILE A 82 9.64 -9.16 -24.17
CA ILE A 82 8.63 -8.11 -24.28
C ILE A 82 9.34 -6.80 -23.89
N ALA A 83 9.59 -5.94 -24.85
CA ALA A 83 10.23 -4.66 -24.59
C ALA A 83 9.20 -3.62 -24.13
N VAL A 84 9.51 -2.94 -23.04
CA VAL A 84 8.65 -1.92 -22.42
C VAL A 84 9.40 -0.64 -22.13
N ARG A 85 8.69 0.50 -22.05
CA ARG A 85 9.25 1.81 -21.71
C ARG A 85 9.70 1.91 -20.25
N ASP A 86 9.00 1.21 -19.36
CA ASP A 86 9.16 1.29 -17.89
C ASP A 86 8.79 -0.07 -17.28
N GLY A 87 9.79 -0.80 -16.81
CA GLY A 87 9.61 -2.12 -16.21
C GLY A 87 8.83 -2.08 -14.89
N ARG A 88 8.95 -0.99 -14.14
CA ARG A 88 8.23 -0.82 -12.87
C ARG A 88 6.74 -0.63 -13.11
N ARG A 89 6.36 0.25 -14.02
CA ARG A 89 4.97 0.43 -14.43
C ARG A 89 4.41 -0.84 -15.09
N ALA A 90 5.22 -1.55 -15.87
CA ALA A 90 4.83 -2.84 -16.43
C ALA A 90 4.52 -3.87 -15.34
N ALA A 91 5.34 -3.96 -14.28
CA ALA A 91 5.07 -4.85 -13.16
C ALA A 91 3.75 -4.53 -12.44
N ILE A 92 3.42 -3.23 -12.29
CA ILE A 92 2.15 -2.80 -11.69
C ILE A 92 0.96 -3.24 -12.56
N VAL A 93 0.99 -2.90 -13.84
CA VAL A 93 -0.10 -3.21 -14.79
C VAL A 93 -0.32 -4.71 -14.91
N LEU A 94 0.77 -5.47 -15.08
CA LEU A 94 0.69 -6.92 -15.22
C LEU A 94 0.25 -7.60 -13.93
N GLY A 95 0.72 -7.14 -12.77
CA GLY A 95 0.27 -7.65 -11.47
C GLY A 95 -1.22 -7.41 -11.25
N GLN A 96 -1.71 -6.20 -11.53
CA GLN A 96 -3.13 -5.87 -11.42
C GLN A 96 -3.99 -6.75 -12.33
N ALA A 97 -3.61 -6.87 -13.58
CA ALA A 97 -4.35 -7.65 -14.56
C ALA A 97 -4.32 -9.15 -14.22
N TRP A 98 -3.15 -9.68 -13.86
CA TRP A 98 -2.97 -11.09 -13.50
C TRP A 98 -3.88 -11.53 -12.36
N TYR A 99 -4.01 -10.69 -11.34
CA TYR A 99 -4.84 -10.95 -10.16
C TYR A 99 -6.28 -10.41 -10.28
N GLY A 100 -6.70 -9.95 -11.46
CA GLY A 100 -8.08 -9.52 -11.70
C GLY A 100 -8.45 -8.20 -11.01
N HIS A 101 -7.49 -7.27 -10.86
CA HIS A 101 -7.68 -5.94 -10.27
C HIS A 101 -8.35 -5.96 -8.88
N PRO A 102 -7.84 -6.72 -7.89
CA PRO A 102 -8.49 -6.92 -6.60
C PRO A 102 -8.72 -5.60 -5.86
N GLY A 103 -7.83 -4.60 -6.04
CA GLY A 103 -7.96 -3.28 -5.43
C GLY A 103 -9.21 -2.50 -5.86
N ARG A 104 -9.87 -2.85 -6.98
CA ARG A 104 -11.14 -2.24 -7.41
C ARG A 104 -12.36 -2.75 -6.63
N ARG A 105 -12.21 -3.89 -5.95
CA ARG A 105 -13.26 -4.58 -5.21
C ARG A 105 -13.11 -4.44 -3.71
N LEU A 106 -12.02 -3.81 -3.26
CA LEU A 106 -11.67 -3.59 -1.86
C LEU A 106 -11.73 -2.10 -1.53
N THR A 107 -12.19 -1.76 -0.33
CA THR A 107 -12.03 -0.42 0.23
C THR A 107 -10.65 -0.33 0.85
N LEU A 108 -9.75 0.43 0.22
CA LEU A 108 -8.37 0.57 0.67
C LEU A 108 -8.20 1.80 1.57
N LEU A 109 -7.50 1.64 2.69
CA LEU A 109 -7.22 2.68 3.69
C LEU A 109 -5.71 2.78 3.86
N GLY A 110 -5.08 3.82 3.30
CA GLY A 110 -3.64 3.99 3.31
C GLY A 110 -3.17 4.74 4.55
N VAL A 111 -2.14 4.24 5.23
CA VAL A 111 -1.54 4.89 6.41
C VAL A 111 -0.09 5.21 6.13
N THR A 112 0.28 6.48 6.20
CA THR A 112 1.65 6.96 6.05
C THR A 112 2.08 7.83 7.24
N GLY A 113 3.36 8.02 7.39
CA GLY A 113 4.02 8.78 8.46
C GLY A 113 5.38 8.20 8.75
N THR A 114 6.14 8.81 9.67
CA THR A 114 7.40 8.22 10.13
C THR A 114 7.10 7.07 11.08
N ASN A 115 6.34 7.31 12.13
CA ASN A 115 5.99 6.36 13.18
C ASN A 115 4.48 6.13 13.24
N GLY A 116 4.06 5.05 13.92
CA GLY A 116 2.65 4.76 14.19
C GLY A 116 1.90 4.05 13.07
N LYS A 117 2.47 3.86 11.87
CA LYS A 117 1.79 3.19 10.74
C LYS A 117 1.23 1.83 11.12
N THR A 118 2.04 0.94 11.66
CA THR A 118 1.66 -0.43 12.03
C THR A 118 0.55 -0.47 13.06
N THR A 119 0.68 0.33 14.14
CA THR A 119 -0.34 0.42 15.18
C THR A 119 -1.64 0.99 14.63
N THR A 120 -1.57 2.10 13.89
CA THR A 120 -2.77 2.72 13.29
C THR A 120 -3.45 1.78 12.30
N THR A 121 -2.69 1.07 11.46
CA THR A 121 -3.22 0.06 10.53
C THR A 121 -3.93 -1.07 11.27
N GLY A 122 -3.35 -1.57 12.37
CA GLY A 122 -3.98 -2.58 13.23
C GLY A 122 -5.26 -2.08 13.91
N LEU A 123 -5.26 -0.84 14.40
CA LEU A 123 -6.43 -0.22 15.02
C LEU A 123 -7.54 0.04 13.98
N ILE A 124 -7.22 0.50 12.79
CA ILE A 124 -8.19 0.63 11.69
C ILE A 124 -8.79 -0.73 11.37
N ARG A 125 -7.97 -1.78 11.20
CA ARG A 125 -8.50 -3.14 10.99
C ARG A 125 -9.48 -3.53 12.10
N HIS A 126 -9.13 -3.29 13.36
CA HIS A 126 -9.98 -3.60 14.51
C HIS A 126 -11.34 -2.88 14.43
N LEU A 127 -11.34 -1.57 14.22
CA LEU A 127 -12.56 -0.76 14.13
C LEU A 127 -13.47 -1.17 12.95
N PHE A 128 -12.87 -1.45 11.79
CA PHE A 128 -13.63 -1.84 10.60
C PHE A 128 -14.14 -3.29 10.68
N ASN A 129 -13.54 -4.14 11.49
CA ASN A 129 -14.05 -5.49 11.74
C ASN A 129 -15.36 -5.51 12.53
N ALA A 130 -15.65 -4.47 13.31
CA ALA A 130 -16.95 -4.36 14.00
C ALA A 130 -18.13 -4.23 13.01
N ALA A 131 -17.89 -3.76 11.79
CA ALA A 131 -18.89 -3.53 10.75
C ALA A 131 -18.71 -4.41 9.49
N GLY A 132 -17.80 -5.38 9.52
CA GLY A 132 -17.49 -6.25 8.38
C GLY A 132 -16.08 -6.81 8.44
N SER A 133 -15.70 -7.56 7.41
CA SER A 133 -14.36 -8.14 7.35
C SER A 133 -13.33 -7.10 6.92
N ALA A 134 -12.34 -6.83 7.75
CA ALA A 134 -11.22 -5.93 7.45
C ALA A 134 -9.87 -6.63 7.63
N GLY A 135 -9.03 -6.57 6.61
CA GLY A 135 -7.66 -7.04 6.65
C GLY A 135 -6.66 -5.90 6.85
N SER A 136 -5.39 -6.25 7.01
CA SER A 136 -4.29 -5.29 7.05
C SER A 136 -3.06 -5.82 6.32
N ILE A 137 -2.27 -4.90 5.74
CA ILE A 137 -0.99 -5.19 5.09
C ILE A 137 0.04 -4.21 5.63
N GLY A 138 1.16 -4.71 6.13
CA GLY A 138 2.22 -3.85 6.67
C GLY A 138 3.44 -4.61 7.16
N THR A 139 4.21 -3.98 8.03
CA THR A 139 5.49 -4.48 8.57
C THR A 139 5.36 -5.84 9.25
N LEU A 140 4.23 -6.12 9.91
CA LEU A 140 3.98 -7.39 10.58
C LEU A 140 3.46 -8.49 9.62
N GLY A 141 3.34 -8.19 8.33
CA GLY A 141 2.76 -9.07 7.33
C GLY A 141 1.35 -8.66 6.92
N ALA A 142 0.63 -9.59 6.30
CA ALA A 142 -0.76 -9.42 5.91
C ALA A 142 -1.67 -10.28 6.79
N PHE A 143 -2.78 -9.70 7.24
CA PHE A 143 -3.76 -10.36 8.11
C PHE A 143 -5.16 -10.18 7.54
N ASP A 144 -5.95 -11.24 7.56
CA ASP A 144 -7.37 -11.17 7.22
C ASP A 144 -8.24 -10.64 8.37
N GLY A 145 -9.56 -10.62 8.17
CA GLY A 145 -10.52 -10.15 9.18
C GLY A 145 -10.56 -10.99 10.46
N ARG A 146 -10.08 -12.23 10.42
CA ARG A 146 -10.00 -13.12 11.58
C ARG A 146 -8.68 -12.95 12.33
N GLY A 147 -7.73 -12.19 11.78
CA GLY A 147 -6.39 -12.05 12.29
C GLY A 147 -5.46 -13.20 11.88
N GLU A 148 -5.88 -14.03 10.94
CA GLU A 148 -5.04 -15.07 10.38
C GLU A 148 -4.04 -14.47 9.39
N VAL A 149 -2.81 -14.98 9.43
CA VAL A 149 -1.77 -14.56 8.50
C VAL A 149 -2.17 -15.00 7.08
N VAL A 150 -2.18 -14.04 6.18
CA VAL A 150 -2.29 -14.31 4.75
C VAL A 150 -0.90 -14.66 4.26
N ASP A 151 -0.76 -15.83 3.64
CA ASP A 151 0.52 -16.28 3.09
C ASP A 151 0.91 -15.35 1.95
N SER A 152 1.59 -14.27 2.31
CA SER A 152 2.13 -13.33 1.35
C SER A 152 3.57 -13.72 1.08
N THR A 153 3.89 -13.90 -0.17
CA THR A 153 5.27 -13.95 -0.67
C THR A 153 6.02 -12.63 -0.44
N ALA A 154 5.35 -11.65 0.19
CA ALA A 154 5.90 -10.38 0.58
C ALA A 154 7.05 -10.60 1.58
N GLY A 155 8.27 -10.50 1.09
CA GLY A 155 9.47 -10.49 1.89
C GLY A 155 9.43 -9.36 2.93
N SER A 156 10.53 -9.06 3.58
CA SER A 156 10.72 -8.12 4.69
C SER A 156 10.34 -6.65 4.43
N LEU A 157 9.51 -6.34 3.45
CA LEU A 157 9.12 -4.96 3.12
C LEU A 157 7.82 -4.56 3.81
N THR A 158 7.83 -3.39 4.45
CA THR A 158 6.61 -2.78 5.04
C THR A 158 5.44 -2.70 4.05
N THR A 159 5.73 -2.36 2.80
CA THR A 159 4.77 -2.39 1.69
C THR A 159 5.31 -3.34 0.63
N PRO A 160 4.60 -4.40 0.27
CA PRO A 160 5.04 -5.37 -0.73
C PRO A 160 5.40 -4.76 -2.09
N GLY A 161 6.14 -5.52 -2.90
CA GLY A 161 6.32 -5.22 -4.32
C GLY A 161 5.00 -5.18 -5.08
N PRO A 162 4.94 -4.56 -6.27
CA PRO A 162 3.65 -4.32 -6.94
C PRO A 162 2.91 -5.61 -7.30
N ILE A 163 3.59 -6.67 -7.70
CA ILE A 163 2.97 -7.96 -8.03
C ILE A 163 2.52 -8.69 -6.76
N ASP A 164 3.40 -8.76 -5.74
CA ASP A 164 3.10 -9.42 -4.48
C ASP A 164 1.93 -8.73 -3.74
N LEU A 165 1.85 -7.40 -3.83
CA LEU A 165 0.73 -6.64 -3.28
C LEU A 165 -0.59 -7.05 -3.92
N GLN A 166 -0.64 -7.22 -5.25
CA GLN A 166 -1.85 -7.66 -5.93
C GLN A 166 -2.23 -9.11 -5.57
N ALA A 167 -1.23 -9.99 -5.41
CA ALA A 167 -1.43 -11.36 -4.92
C ALA A 167 -2.08 -11.35 -3.53
N THR A 168 -1.51 -10.57 -2.61
CA THR A 168 -2.03 -10.44 -1.24
C THR A 168 -3.44 -9.85 -1.20
N LEU A 169 -3.73 -8.81 -2.01
CA LEU A 169 -5.06 -8.24 -2.11
C LEU A 169 -6.08 -9.23 -2.68
N ALA A 170 -5.68 -10.05 -3.66
CA ALA A 170 -6.54 -11.08 -4.24
C ALA A 170 -6.85 -12.19 -3.23
N ASP A 171 -5.87 -12.61 -2.43
CA ASP A 171 -6.07 -13.62 -1.38
C ASP A 171 -6.97 -13.10 -0.25
N LEU A 172 -6.75 -11.86 0.22
CA LEU A 172 -7.64 -11.19 1.17
C LEU A 172 -9.08 -11.13 0.64
N LEU A 173 -9.25 -10.75 -0.62
CA LEU A 173 -10.56 -10.69 -1.25
C LEU A 173 -11.23 -12.08 -1.33
N ALA A 174 -10.47 -13.13 -1.66
CA ALA A 174 -10.96 -14.51 -1.71
C ALA A 174 -11.40 -15.01 -0.32
N ARG A 175 -10.78 -14.51 0.75
CA ARG A 175 -11.17 -14.79 2.15
C ARG A 175 -12.37 -13.96 2.64
N GLY A 176 -12.98 -13.17 1.76
CA GLY A 176 -14.15 -12.36 2.08
C GLY A 176 -13.82 -11.00 2.74
N THR A 177 -12.56 -10.56 2.69
CA THR A 177 -12.18 -9.22 3.14
C THR A 177 -12.82 -8.16 2.23
N THR A 178 -13.34 -7.09 2.84
CA THR A 178 -13.97 -5.97 2.14
C THR A 178 -13.20 -4.66 2.30
N HIS A 179 -12.48 -4.51 3.41
CA HIS A 179 -11.67 -3.34 3.73
C HIS A 179 -10.23 -3.76 4.01
N VAL A 180 -9.25 -3.01 3.53
CA VAL A 180 -7.84 -3.30 3.80
C VAL A 180 -7.15 -2.03 4.26
N ALA A 181 -6.65 -2.04 5.50
CA ALA A 181 -5.73 -1.04 6.00
C ALA A 181 -4.30 -1.38 5.54
N LEU A 182 -3.61 -0.44 4.89
CA LEU A 182 -2.33 -0.67 4.24
C LEU A 182 -1.30 0.36 4.68
N GLU A 183 -0.15 -0.11 5.16
CA GLU A 183 0.99 0.75 5.43
C GLU A 183 1.59 1.24 4.11
N ALA A 184 1.49 2.55 3.85
CA ALA A 184 2.08 3.22 2.71
C ALA A 184 3.42 3.85 3.13
N SER A 185 4.52 3.10 2.99
CA SER A 185 5.87 3.61 3.29
C SER A 185 6.28 4.69 2.27
N SER A 186 7.16 5.61 2.68
CA SER A 186 7.67 6.64 1.77
C SER A 186 8.38 6.06 0.56
N HIS A 187 9.12 4.96 0.75
CA HIS A 187 9.76 4.23 -0.34
C HIS A 187 8.74 3.65 -1.31
N SER A 188 7.64 3.04 -0.81
CA SER A 188 6.61 2.46 -1.68
C SER A 188 5.88 3.52 -2.50
N LEU A 189 5.60 4.68 -1.88
CA LEU A 189 4.99 5.83 -2.53
C LEU A 189 5.93 6.46 -3.54
N ASP A 190 7.20 6.61 -3.20
CA ASP A 190 8.19 7.17 -4.11
C ASP A 190 8.47 6.26 -5.30
N GLN A 191 8.55 4.97 -5.05
CA GLN A 191 8.75 3.95 -6.09
C GLN A 191 7.47 3.60 -6.87
N GLY A 192 6.33 4.22 -6.59
CA GLY A 192 5.06 3.98 -7.29
C GLY A 192 4.47 2.59 -7.07
N ARG A 193 4.87 1.83 -6.01
CA ARG A 193 4.36 0.46 -5.79
C ARG A 193 2.85 0.38 -5.60
N LEU A 194 2.23 1.50 -5.21
CA LEU A 194 0.79 1.64 -4.97
C LEU A 194 0.04 2.25 -6.16
N ASP A 195 0.74 2.58 -7.25
CA ASP A 195 0.13 3.22 -8.41
C ASP A 195 -0.98 2.34 -9.01
N GLY A 196 -2.03 3.00 -9.49
CA GLY A 196 -3.22 2.31 -10.01
C GLY A 196 -4.19 1.78 -8.95
N LEU A 197 -3.82 1.81 -7.64
CA LEU A 197 -4.78 1.63 -6.55
C LEU A 197 -5.54 2.94 -6.28
N ARG A 198 -6.73 2.81 -5.67
CA ARG A 198 -7.52 3.96 -5.20
C ARG A 198 -7.89 3.76 -3.74
N PHE A 199 -7.56 4.76 -2.92
CA PHE A 199 -7.79 4.73 -1.48
C PHE A 199 -9.04 5.52 -1.10
N ALA A 200 -9.86 4.97 -0.22
CA ALA A 200 -10.98 5.67 0.38
C ALA A 200 -10.53 6.64 1.48
N ALA A 201 -9.40 6.33 2.14
CA ALA A 201 -8.78 7.24 3.10
C ALA A 201 -7.26 7.22 2.98
N ALA A 202 -6.65 8.39 3.19
CA ALA A 202 -5.21 8.59 3.35
C ALA A 202 -4.94 9.18 4.74
N VAL A 203 -4.29 8.41 5.60
CA VAL A 203 -4.03 8.76 6.99
C VAL A 203 -2.56 9.18 7.15
N PHE A 204 -2.34 10.38 7.71
CA PHE A 204 -1.04 10.99 7.93
C PHE A 204 -0.77 11.10 9.43
N THR A 205 0.11 10.24 9.97
CA THR A 205 0.37 10.15 11.41
C THR A 205 1.31 11.25 11.90
N ASN A 206 2.59 11.16 11.55
CA ASN A 206 3.63 12.14 11.93
C ASN A 206 4.76 12.18 10.90
N LEU A 207 5.55 13.25 10.93
CA LEU A 207 6.74 13.40 10.11
C LEU A 207 7.93 13.85 10.97
N THR A 208 8.82 12.94 11.25
CA THR A 208 10.10 13.21 11.92
C THR A 208 11.26 12.78 11.03
N ARG A 209 12.49 13.14 11.39
CA ARG A 209 13.69 12.82 10.61
C ARG A 209 13.88 11.30 10.53
N ASP A 210 13.81 10.76 9.29
CA ASP A 210 14.04 9.35 8.99
C ASP A 210 14.31 9.20 7.48
N HIS A 211 14.92 8.08 7.06
CA HIS A 211 15.14 7.71 5.66
C HIS A 211 15.80 8.80 4.78
N LEU A 212 16.62 9.69 5.37
CA LEU A 212 17.33 10.71 4.59
C LEU A 212 18.50 10.13 3.77
N ASP A 213 18.95 8.94 4.09
CA ASP A 213 19.86 8.12 3.26
C ASP A 213 19.26 7.81 1.89
N TYR A 214 17.94 7.68 1.81
CA TYR A 214 17.21 7.45 0.56
C TYR A 214 16.66 8.74 -0.05
N HIS A 215 15.95 9.58 0.73
CA HIS A 215 15.26 10.76 0.23
C HIS A 215 16.15 12.00 0.09
N GLY A 216 17.31 12.01 0.75
CA GLY A 216 18.24 13.13 0.76
C GLY A 216 17.82 14.28 1.65
N THR A 217 16.59 14.78 1.53
CA THR A 217 16.06 15.91 2.31
C THR A 217 14.70 15.63 2.95
N MET A 218 14.33 16.44 3.96
CA MET A 218 13.00 16.36 4.59
C MET A 218 11.88 16.76 3.62
N GLU A 219 12.14 17.67 2.72
CA GLU A 219 11.20 18.11 1.68
C GLU A 219 10.88 16.99 0.70
N ALA A 220 11.90 16.26 0.23
CA ALA A 220 11.72 15.08 -0.62
C ALA A 220 10.99 13.95 0.12
N TYR A 221 11.29 13.75 1.40
CA TYR A 221 10.63 12.77 2.25
C TYR A 221 9.15 13.11 2.46
N LEU A 222 8.82 14.37 2.75
CA LEU A 222 7.45 14.87 2.82
C LEU A 222 6.74 14.69 1.47
N ALA A 223 7.35 15.13 0.37
CA ALA A 223 6.79 15.01 -0.97
C ALA A 223 6.46 13.56 -1.33
N ALA A 224 7.34 12.61 -0.97
CA ALA A 224 7.09 11.18 -1.18
C ALA A 224 5.82 10.71 -0.43
N LYS A 225 5.63 11.09 0.84
CA LYS A 225 4.43 10.73 1.61
C LYS A 225 3.16 11.39 1.06
N LEU A 226 3.26 12.63 0.60
CA LEU A 226 2.14 13.35 0.00
C LEU A 226 1.63 12.73 -1.30
N LYS A 227 2.41 11.87 -1.97
CA LYS A 227 1.92 11.08 -3.11
C LYS A 227 0.67 10.26 -2.76
N LEU A 228 0.49 9.86 -1.49
CA LEU A 228 -0.70 9.13 -1.07
C LEU A 228 -2.00 9.92 -1.35
N THR A 229 -1.98 11.25 -1.28
CA THR A 229 -3.15 12.08 -1.60
C THR A 229 -3.58 11.96 -3.06
N THR A 230 -2.62 11.72 -3.97
CA THR A 230 -2.91 11.58 -5.40
C THR A 230 -3.56 10.23 -5.74
N LEU A 231 -3.50 9.29 -4.82
CA LEU A 231 -4.09 7.96 -4.94
C LEU A 231 -5.49 7.88 -4.30
N LEU A 232 -6.00 8.97 -3.70
CA LEU A 232 -7.37 9.00 -3.18
C LEU A 232 -8.40 8.86 -4.31
N SER A 233 -9.50 8.21 -3.99
CA SER A 233 -10.71 8.24 -4.80
C SER A 233 -11.33 9.65 -4.79
N LEU A 234 -12.25 9.93 -5.70
CA LEU A 234 -12.91 11.24 -5.78
C LEU A 234 -13.62 11.65 -4.48
N GLU A 235 -14.18 10.68 -3.76
CA GLU A 235 -14.86 10.87 -2.47
C GLU A 235 -13.95 10.55 -1.28
N GLY A 236 -12.66 10.36 -1.52
CA GLY A 236 -11.68 9.97 -0.52
C GLY A 236 -11.51 11.01 0.58
N VAL A 237 -10.98 10.57 1.72
CA VAL A 237 -10.78 11.40 2.92
C VAL A 237 -9.30 11.49 3.26
N GLU A 238 -8.80 12.71 3.45
CA GLU A 238 -7.51 12.97 4.11
C GLU A 238 -7.71 12.99 5.62
N VAL A 239 -7.00 12.14 6.36
CA VAL A 239 -7.00 12.09 7.82
C VAL A 239 -5.66 12.59 8.32
N VAL A 240 -5.63 13.77 8.94
CA VAL A 240 -4.41 14.54 9.15
C VAL A 240 -4.20 14.85 10.62
N ASN A 241 -3.02 14.52 11.14
CA ASN A 241 -2.60 14.88 12.49
C ASN A 241 -2.37 16.40 12.59
N LEU A 242 -3.20 17.09 13.38
CA LEU A 242 -3.11 18.55 13.56
C LEU A 242 -2.02 18.94 14.56
N ASP A 243 -1.56 18.01 15.39
CA ASP A 243 -0.46 18.24 16.35
C ASP A 243 0.90 18.29 15.63
N ASP A 244 1.02 17.68 14.45
CA ASP A 244 2.26 17.66 13.68
C ASP A 244 2.30 18.82 12.67
N GLY A 245 3.25 19.74 12.91
CA GLY A 245 3.43 20.94 12.10
C GLY A 245 3.76 20.66 10.62
N ALA A 246 4.34 19.50 10.31
CA ALA A 246 4.71 19.16 8.94
C ALA A 246 3.48 19.07 8.01
N TRP A 247 2.33 18.65 8.55
CA TRP A 247 1.10 18.52 7.76
C TRP A 247 0.29 19.81 7.64
N ARG A 248 0.61 20.87 8.40
CA ARG A 248 -0.14 22.15 8.37
C ARG A 248 -0.10 22.81 7.00
N ALA A 249 1.02 22.72 6.31
CA ALA A 249 1.21 23.29 4.97
C ALA A 249 0.69 22.39 3.84
N MET A 250 0.15 21.20 4.17
CA MET A 250 -0.38 20.26 3.17
C MET A 250 -1.64 20.83 2.52
N PRO A 251 -1.63 21.10 1.19
CA PRO A 251 -2.82 21.57 0.49
C PRO A 251 -3.92 20.52 0.58
N ALA A 252 -5.15 20.91 0.93
CA ALA A 252 -6.29 20.00 0.93
C ALA A 252 -6.66 19.66 -0.52
N ARG A 253 -6.61 18.38 -0.86
CA ARG A 253 -6.98 17.85 -2.19
C ARG A 253 -8.28 17.08 -2.18
N ALA A 254 -8.75 16.71 -0.97
CA ALA A 254 -9.97 15.96 -0.74
C ALA A 254 -10.64 16.46 0.55
N ARG A 255 -11.78 15.87 0.89
CA ARG A 255 -12.42 16.10 2.19
C ARG A 255 -11.45 15.73 3.32
N ARG A 256 -11.25 16.65 4.28
CA ARG A 256 -10.28 16.48 5.36
C ARG A 256 -10.97 16.29 6.71
N VAL A 257 -10.44 15.35 7.49
CA VAL A 257 -10.73 15.15 8.91
C VAL A 257 -9.43 15.29 9.67
N THR A 258 -9.37 16.18 10.63
CA THR A 258 -8.19 16.39 11.47
C THR A 258 -8.32 15.64 12.79
N PHE A 259 -7.20 15.16 13.32
CA PHE A 259 -7.15 14.55 14.64
C PHE A 259 -5.96 15.06 15.45
N GLY A 260 -5.98 14.87 16.76
CA GLY A 260 -4.90 15.21 17.67
C GLY A 260 -5.39 15.64 19.06
N LEU A 261 -4.48 16.22 19.84
CA LEU A 261 -4.79 16.87 21.11
C LEU A 261 -5.13 18.37 20.91
N HIS A 262 -4.81 18.92 19.75
CA HIS A 262 -5.04 20.31 19.42
C HIS A 262 -6.54 20.67 19.50
N PRO A 263 -6.93 21.78 20.17
CA PRO A 263 -8.34 22.16 20.39
C PRO A 263 -9.18 22.28 19.12
N ALA A 264 -8.55 22.60 17.99
CA ALA A 264 -9.24 22.75 16.71
C ALA A 264 -9.34 21.43 15.91
N ALA A 265 -8.87 20.30 16.43
CA ALA A 265 -8.98 19.03 15.74
C ALA A 265 -10.45 18.55 15.69
N ASP A 266 -10.84 17.98 14.56
CA ASP A 266 -12.20 17.43 14.35
C ASP A 266 -12.46 16.21 15.23
N VAL A 267 -11.42 15.45 15.57
CA VAL A 267 -11.42 14.32 16.50
C VAL A 267 -10.26 14.52 17.46
N ARG A 268 -10.57 14.78 18.72
CA ARG A 268 -9.52 15.07 19.73
C ARG A 268 -9.70 14.21 20.98
N ALA A 269 -8.61 14.03 21.72
CA ALA A 269 -8.64 13.45 23.06
C ALA A 269 -8.48 14.53 24.13
N THR A 270 -9.30 14.43 25.18
CA THR A 270 -9.19 15.24 26.39
C THR A 270 -9.16 14.32 27.62
N GLY A 271 -8.67 14.83 28.75
CA GLY A 271 -8.62 14.05 30.00
C GLY A 271 -7.79 12.77 29.91
N VAL A 272 -6.70 12.78 29.12
CA VAL A 272 -5.87 11.58 28.92
C VAL A 272 -5.20 11.17 30.22
N THR A 273 -5.43 9.93 30.64
CA THR A 273 -4.77 9.27 31.77
C THR A 273 -4.07 8.00 31.29
N LEU A 274 -2.85 7.79 31.79
CA LEU A 274 -2.02 6.65 31.45
C LEU A 274 -1.75 5.84 32.70
N ASP A 275 -1.99 4.53 32.66
CA ASP A 275 -1.65 3.61 33.73
C ASP A 275 -1.13 2.27 33.18
N ALA A 276 -0.82 1.33 34.05
CA ALA A 276 -0.30 0.02 33.62
C ALA A 276 -1.27 -0.81 32.77
N SER A 277 -2.56 -0.47 32.76
CA SER A 277 -3.59 -1.15 31.93
C SER A 277 -3.77 -0.52 30.55
N GLY A 278 -3.15 0.65 30.30
CA GLY A 278 -3.24 1.36 29.04
C GLY A 278 -3.57 2.84 29.18
N SER A 279 -4.35 3.36 28.25
CA SER A 279 -4.73 4.76 28.16
C SER A 279 -6.26 4.90 28.25
N ARG A 280 -6.74 5.90 29.01
CA ARG A 280 -8.15 6.31 29.03
C ARG A 280 -8.23 7.77 28.67
N PHE A 281 -9.23 8.12 27.87
CA PHE A 281 -9.44 9.50 27.44
C PHE A 281 -10.88 9.69 26.95
N ARG A 282 -11.29 10.94 26.90
CA ARG A 282 -12.55 11.32 26.27
C ARG A 282 -12.29 11.75 24.83
N LEU A 283 -12.98 11.11 23.89
CA LEU A 283 -13.10 11.56 22.52
C LEU A 283 -14.05 12.75 22.46
N GLU A 284 -13.67 13.81 21.77
CA GLU A 284 -14.51 14.99 21.54
C GLU A 284 -14.27 15.53 20.12
N GLY A 285 -15.23 16.30 19.61
CA GLY A 285 -15.10 17.03 18.36
C GLY A 285 -16.40 17.10 17.57
N ARG A 286 -16.30 17.40 16.29
CA ARG A 286 -17.49 17.63 15.45
C ARG A 286 -18.36 16.39 15.22
N PHE A 287 -17.89 15.22 15.54
CA PHE A 287 -18.62 13.96 15.40
C PHE A 287 -19.31 13.50 16.70
N GLY A 288 -19.21 14.29 17.78
CA GLY A 288 -19.77 13.97 19.08
C GLY A 288 -18.71 13.74 20.16
N SER A 289 -19.11 13.03 21.23
CA SER A 289 -18.20 12.67 22.32
C SER A 289 -18.46 11.28 22.84
N ALA A 290 -17.40 10.60 23.29
CA ALA A 290 -17.47 9.26 23.89
C ALA A 290 -16.27 9.04 24.83
N GLU A 291 -16.47 8.20 25.86
CA GLU A 291 -15.33 7.69 26.64
C GLU A 291 -14.61 6.58 25.86
N ALA A 292 -13.29 6.56 25.89
CA ALA A 292 -12.46 5.59 25.22
C ALA A 292 -11.40 5.02 26.16
N SER A 293 -11.13 3.73 26.00
CA SER A 293 -10.02 3.05 26.64
C SER A 293 -9.23 2.26 25.59
N LEU A 294 -7.91 2.30 25.72
CA LEU A 294 -6.98 1.67 24.79
C LEU A 294 -5.97 0.84 25.60
N PRO A 295 -5.93 -0.49 25.45
CA PRO A 295 -4.98 -1.35 26.20
C PRO A 295 -3.56 -1.29 25.57
N LEU A 296 -3.10 -0.09 25.24
CA LEU A 296 -1.77 0.21 24.74
C LEU A 296 -1.17 1.35 25.56
N LEU A 297 0.11 1.20 25.90
CA LEU A 297 0.84 2.18 26.71
C LEU A 297 1.41 3.31 25.84
N GLY A 298 1.44 4.52 26.42
CA GLY A 298 2.09 5.69 25.82
C GLY A 298 1.12 6.62 25.06
N ASP A 299 1.40 7.91 25.18
CA ASP A 299 0.63 9.00 24.57
C ASP A 299 0.60 8.93 23.04
N PHE A 300 1.69 8.47 22.40
CA PHE A 300 1.74 8.23 20.97
C PHE A 300 0.68 7.21 20.51
N ASN A 301 0.27 6.27 21.37
CA ASN A 301 -0.80 5.33 21.03
C ASN A 301 -2.19 5.96 21.12
N VAL A 302 -2.37 7.00 21.95
CA VAL A 302 -3.58 7.83 21.92
C VAL A 302 -3.69 8.53 20.55
N SER A 303 -2.61 9.10 20.05
CA SER A 303 -2.57 9.72 18.70
C SER A 303 -2.87 8.69 17.60
N ASN A 304 -2.31 7.47 17.67
CA ASN A 304 -2.60 6.39 16.72
C ASN A 304 -4.09 5.97 16.76
N ALA A 305 -4.70 5.93 17.96
CA ALA A 305 -6.11 5.63 18.12
C ALA A 305 -6.99 6.75 17.53
N LEU A 306 -6.66 8.01 17.79
CA LEU A 306 -7.35 9.16 17.19
C LEU A 306 -7.31 9.12 15.66
N ALA A 307 -6.17 8.74 15.07
CA ALA A 307 -6.01 8.57 13.64
C ALA A 307 -6.97 7.50 13.09
N ALA A 308 -7.06 6.34 13.77
CA ALA A 308 -7.95 5.25 13.38
C ALA A 308 -9.43 5.64 13.52
N VAL A 309 -9.81 6.28 14.62
CA VAL A 309 -11.18 6.80 14.85
C VAL A 309 -11.53 7.86 13.82
N ALA A 310 -10.65 8.83 13.55
CA ALA A 310 -10.86 9.86 12.54
C ALA A 310 -11.04 9.27 11.13
N CYS A 311 -10.32 8.20 10.82
CA CYS A 311 -10.50 7.46 9.56
C CYS A 311 -11.90 6.82 9.49
N ALA A 312 -12.36 6.17 10.55
CA ALA A 312 -13.69 5.54 10.60
C ALA A 312 -14.81 6.58 10.48
N LEU A 313 -14.76 7.62 11.30
CA LEU A 313 -15.75 8.71 11.30
C LEU A 313 -15.73 9.49 9.96
N GLY A 314 -14.56 9.71 9.40
CA GLY A 314 -14.39 10.34 8.09
C GLY A 314 -15.06 9.56 6.95
N LEU A 315 -15.16 8.24 7.08
CA LEU A 315 -15.84 7.36 6.14
C LEU A 315 -17.30 7.07 6.53
N GLY A 316 -17.85 7.81 7.50
CA GLY A 316 -19.24 7.67 7.93
C GLY A 316 -19.52 6.42 8.77
N ARG A 317 -18.50 5.83 9.39
CA ARG A 317 -18.67 4.73 10.34
C ARG A 317 -18.94 5.33 11.73
N PRO A 318 -19.94 4.81 12.48
CA PRO A 318 -20.27 5.32 13.81
C PRO A 318 -19.21 4.93 14.85
#